data_1e503dc08b8088bd774b92f2adcb5ce0
#
_entry.id   1e503dc08b8088bd774b92f2adcb5ce0
#
_cell.length_a   1.000
_cell.length_b   1.000
_cell.length_c   1.000
_cell.angle_alpha   90.00
_cell.angle_beta   90.00
_cell.angle_gamma   90.00
#
_symmetry.space_group_name_H-M   'P 1'
#
loop_
_entity.id
_entity.type
_entity.pdbx_description
1 polymer ?
#
loop_
_entity_poly.entity_id
_entity_poly.type
_entity_poly.pdbx_seq_one_letter_code
_entity_poly.pdbx_strand_id
1 'polypeptide(L)'
;HNDHLLQAHSPSIWMTSALVASDHYVIPVKPDPLSYTGVDLLQKIIKSKKADLDLSINCLGIVLTVVEHNTQVYNRCKEEINNNVRTKGLLFHNELLKRTLIAKTQLNQKFILDLNKSDLNHNLTGIVNEIIQRIDDYEAKH
;
A
#
# COMPACT_ATOMS: atom_id res chain seq x y z
N HIS A 1 -23.04 -4.28 -25.96
CA HIS A 1 -22.47 -2.94 -26.20
C HIS A 1 -22.39 -2.06 -24.95
N ASN A 2 -23.28 -2.25 -23.98
CA ASN A 2 -23.24 -1.52 -22.70
C ASN A 2 -22.16 -2.03 -21.73
N ASP A 3 -21.70 -3.26 -21.89
CA ASP A 3 -20.71 -3.87 -21.01
C ASP A 3 -19.34 -3.21 -21.10
N HIS A 4 -18.97 -2.68 -22.28
CA HIS A 4 -17.72 -1.98 -22.45
C HIS A 4 -17.68 -0.61 -21.75
N LEU A 5 -18.81 0.09 -21.68
CA LEU A 5 -18.90 1.38 -20.97
C LEU A 5 -18.88 1.19 -19.46
N LEU A 6 -19.51 0.14 -18.94
CA LEU A 6 -19.48 -0.23 -17.55
C LEU A 6 -18.07 -0.69 -17.12
N GLN A 7 -17.36 -1.39 -17.99
CA GLN A 7 -15.96 -1.77 -17.76
C GLN A 7 -15.02 -0.57 -17.74
N ALA A 8 -15.26 0.45 -18.56
CA ALA A 8 -14.47 1.68 -18.59
C ALA A 8 -14.49 2.45 -17.26
N HIS A 9 -15.55 2.28 -16.46
CA HIS A 9 -15.70 2.90 -15.13
C HIS A 9 -15.38 1.94 -13.99
N SER A 10 -15.02 0.69 -14.27
CA SER A 10 -14.69 -0.28 -13.24
C SER A 10 -13.28 -0.06 -12.69
N PRO A 11 -13.05 -0.26 -11.36
CA PRO A 11 -11.71 -0.18 -10.78
C PRO A 11 -10.68 -1.08 -11.45
N SER A 12 -11.12 -2.19 -12.05
CA SER A 12 -10.24 -3.14 -12.73
C SER A 12 -9.57 -2.60 -13.99
N ILE A 13 -10.22 -1.69 -14.74
CA ILE A 13 -9.60 -1.05 -15.92
C ILE A 13 -8.52 -0.05 -15.50
N TRP A 14 -8.80 0.77 -14.49
CA TRP A 14 -7.82 1.70 -13.94
C TRP A 14 -6.62 0.96 -13.36
N MET A 15 -6.88 -0.10 -12.60
CA MET A 15 -5.83 -0.95 -12.05
C MET A 15 -5.00 -1.61 -13.15
N THR A 16 -5.63 -2.17 -14.16
CA THR A 16 -4.95 -2.81 -15.29
C THR A 16 -4.06 -1.80 -16.04
N SER A 17 -4.58 -0.60 -16.32
CA SER A 17 -3.81 0.46 -16.97
C SER A 17 -2.60 0.90 -16.14
N ALA A 18 -2.77 1.03 -14.83
CA ALA A 18 -1.68 1.36 -13.92
C ALA A 18 -0.60 0.26 -13.89
N LEU A 19 -1.00 -1.01 -13.86
CA LEU A 19 -0.07 -2.14 -13.88
C LEU A 19 0.74 -2.19 -15.18
N VAL A 20 0.11 -1.95 -16.32
CA VAL A 20 0.79 -1.93 -17.62
C VAL A 20 1.82 -0.81 -17.71
N ALA A 21 1.54 0.34 -17.10
CA ALA A 21 2.38 1.53 -17.15
C ALA A 21 3.47 1.57 -16.05
N SER A 22 3.50 0.59 -15.15
CA SER A 22 4.36 0.63 -13.97
C SER A 22 5.37 -0.51 -13.95
N ASP A 23 6.54 -0.25 -13.37
CA ASP A 23 7.58 -1.27 -13.11
C ASP A 23 7.44 -1.87 -11.71
N HIS A 24 6.96 -1.09 -10.77
CA HIS A 24 6.80 -1.48 -9.37
C HIS A 24 5.47 -0.99 -8.81
N TYR A 25 4.97 -1.66 -7.78
CA TYR A 25 3.79 -1.20 -7.04
C TYR A 25 3.93 -1.45 -5.54
N VAL A 26 3.20 -0.66 -4.77
CA VAL A 26 3.10 -0.75 -3.31
C VAL A 26 1.62 -0.87 -2.94
N ILE A 27 1.33 -1.69 -1.95
CA ILE A 27 -0.04 -1.90 -1.46
C ILE A 27 -0.22 -1.18 -0.12
N PRO A 28 -0.98 -0.07 -0.06
CA PRO A 28 -1.34 0.53 1.22
C PRO A 28 -2.47 -0.28 1.87
N VAL A 29 -2.31 -0.59 3.15
CA VAL A 29 -3.27 -1.38 3.93
C VAL A 29 -3.57 -0.68 5.25
N LYS A 30 -4.84 -0.37 5.49
CA LYS A 30 -5.31 0.03 6.81
C LYS A 30 -5.55 -1.22 7.65
N PRO A 31 -4.94 -1.37 8.84
CA PRO A 31 -5.18 -2.53 9.68
C PRO A 31 -6.64 -2.59 10.15
N ASP A 32 -7.37 -3.57 9.64
CA ASP A 32 -8.71 -3.92 10.07
C ASP A 32 -8.95 -5.43 9.86
N PRO A 33 -10.04 -6.01 10.40
CA PRO A 33 -10.26 -7.46 10.32
C PRO A 33 -10.38 -8.03 8.90
N LEU A 34 -10.71 -7.19 7.90
CA LEU A 34 -10.92 -7.62 6.52
C LEU A 34 -9.74 -7.31 5.60
N SER A 35 -8.82 -6.47 6.02
CA SER A 35 -7.68 -6.01 5.20
C SER A 35 -6.84 -7.16 4.69
N TYR A 36 -6.58 -8.14 5.51
CA TYR A 36 -5.77 -9.30 5.17
C TYR A 36 -6.37 -10.09 3.99
N THR A 37 -7.68 -10.35 4.04
CA THR A 37 -8.39 -11.05 2.96
C THR A 37 -8.33 -10.24 1.66
N GLY A 38 -8.45 -8.92 1.76
CA GLY A 38 -8.33 -8.01 0.62
C GLY A 38 -6.96 -8.04 -0.02
N VAL A 39 -5.89 -8.09 0.77
CA VAL A 39 -4.52 -8.20 0.26
C VAL A 39 -4.30 -9.50 -0.50
N ASP A 40 -4.75 -10.61 0.05
CA ASP A 40 -4.61 -11.92 -0.61
C ASP A 40 -5.37 -11.98 -1.94
N LEU A 41 -6.59 -11.45 -1.96
CA LEU A 41 -7.39 -11.36 -3.18
C LEU A 41 -6.72 -10.46 -4.22
N LEU A 42 -6.23 -9.29 -3.82
CA LEU A 42 -5.53 -8.37 -4.71
C LEU A 42 -4.29 -9.03 -5.32
N GLN A 43 -3.50 -9.74 -4.54
CA GLN A 43 -2.32 -10.45 -5.03
C GLN A 43 -2.68 -11.52 -6.07
N LYS A 44 -3.77 -12.23 -5.87
CA LYS A 44 -4.27 -13.21 -6.86
C LYS A 44 -4.68 -12.53 -8.17
N ILE A 45 -5.39 -11.41 -8.09
CA ILE A 45 -5.81 -10.64 -9.26
C ILE A 45 -4.60 -10.13 -10.02
N ILE A 46 -3.62 -9.53 -9.34
CA ILE A 46 -2.40 -9.01 -9.97
C ILE A 46 -1.60 -10.16 -10.62
N LYS A 47 -1.49 -11.30 -9.97
CA LYS A 47 -0.82 -12.48 -10.52
C LYS A 47 -1.47 -12.94 -11.82
N SER A 48 -2.80 -12.98 -11.86
CA SER A 48 -3.54 -13.31 -13.08
C SER A 48 -3.28 -12.30 -14.19
N LYS A 49 -3.35 -11.00 -13.89
CA LYS A 49 -3.08 -9.94 -14.86
C LYS A 49 -1.65 -9.97 -15.41
N LYS A 50 -0.68 -10.26 -14.56
CA LYS A 50 0.72 -10.42 -14.99
C LYS A 50 0.86 -11.54 -16.01
N ALA A 51 0.21 -12.68 -15.77
CA ALA A 51 0.23 -13.80 -16.68
C ALA A 51 -0.49 -13.49 -18.00
N ASP A 52 -1.69 -12.93 -17.93
CA ASP A 52 -2.53 -12.66 -19.10
C ASP A 52 -1.94 -11.59 -20.02
N LEU A 53 -1.24 -10.60 -19.46
CA LEU A 53 -0.70 -9.45 -20.19
C LEU A 53 0.83 -9.48 -20.34
N ASP A 54 1.46 -10.56 -19.90
CA ASP A 54 2.93 -10.72 -19.91
C ASP A 54 3.67 -9.53 -19.28
N LEU A 55 3.25 -9.15 -18.06
CA LEU A 55 3.80 -8.01 -17.35
C LEU A 55 4.94 -8.42 -16.41
N SER A 56 5.96 -7.57 -16.33
CA SER A 56 7.12 -7.74 -15.45
C SER A 56 7.04 -6.88 -14.18
N ILE A 57 5.87 -6.42 -13.80
CA ILE A 57 5.70 -5.55 -12.64
C ILE A 57 6.04 -6.26 -11.32
N ASN A 58 6.76 -5.56 -10.45
CA ASN A 58 7.21 -6.09 -9.16
C ASN A 58 6.44 -5.47 -7.99
N CYS A 59 6.03 -6.29 -7.02
CA CYS A 59 5.51 -5.82 -5.74
C CYS A 59 6.66 -5.44 -4.82
N LEU A 60 6.79 -4.15 -4.49
CA LEU A 60 7.78 -3.69 -3.52
C LEU A 60 7.41 -4.05 -2.09
N GLY A 61 6.11 -4.10 -1.80
CA GLY A 61 5.66 -4.48 -0.47
C GLY A 61 4.34 -3.85 -0.06
N ILE A 62 4.07 -3.99 1.24
CA ILE A 62 2.84 -3.55 1.89
C ILE A 62 3.18 -2.48 2.91
N VAL A 63 2.54 -1.31 2.81
CA VAL A 63 2.66 -0.21 3.78
C VAL A 63 1.41 -0.15 4.63
N LEU A 64 1.56 -0.27 5.94
CA LEU A 64 0.44 -0.08 6.86
C LEU A 64 0.14 1.41 7.01
N THR A 65 -1.11 1.78 6.82
CA THR A 65 -1.59 3.15 6.88
C THR A 65 -2.64 3.31 7.96
N VAL A 66 -2.80 4.53 8.49
CA VAL A 66 -3.77 4.82 9.56
C VAL A 66 -3.56 3.90 10.77
N VAL A 67 -2.29 3.73 11.16
CA VAL A 67 -1.89 2.78 12.20
C VAL A 67 -2.13 3.35 13.59
N GLU A 68 -2.73 2.53 14.44
CA GLU A 68 -2.80 2.73 15.89
C GLU A 68 -1.99 1.61 16.57
N HIS A 69 -0.81 1.93 17.09
CA HIS A 69 -0.02 0.99 17.85
C HIS A 69 -0.78 0.52 19.11
N ASN A 70 -0.44 -0.63 19.63
CA ASN A 70 -1.03 -1.22 20.83
C ASN A 70 -2.50 -1.66 20.68
N THR A 71 -2.99 -1.83 19.46
CA THR A 71 -4.29 -2.45 19.22
C THR A 71 -4.13 -3.91 18.80
N GLN A 72 -5.11 -4.74 19.16
CA GLN A 72 -5.12 -6.14 18.75
C GLN A 72 -5.24 -6.27 17.22
N VAL A 73 -6.01 -5.39 16.60
CA VAL A 73 -6.22 -5.37 15.14
C VAL A 73 -4.89 -5.13 14.42
N TYR A 74 -4.10 -4.18 14.88
CA TYR A 74 -2.78 -3.89 14.31
C TYR A 74 -1.83 -5.08 14.43
N ASN A 75 -1.69 -5.64 15.63
CA ASN A 75 -0.81 -6.77 15.88
C ASN A 75 -1.20 -7.99 15.05
N ARG A 76 -2.50 -8.28 15.00
CA ARG A 76 -3.04 -9.40 14.22
C ARG A 76 -2.80 -9.23 12.72
N CYS A 77 -3.02 -8.03 12.21
CA CYS A 77 -2.76 -7.73 10.80
C CYS A 77 -1.29 -7.97 10.43
N LYS A 78 -0.36 -7.52 11.25
CA LYS A 78 1.08 -7.77 11.06
C LYS A 78 1.43 -9.24 11.10
N GLU A 79 0.89 -9.98 12.06
CA GLU A 79 1.13 -11.42 12.15
C GLU A 79 0.63 -12.16 10.91
N GLU A 80 -0.58 -11.85 10.47
CA GLU A 80 -1.17 -12.50 9.30
C GLU A 80 -0.39 -12.22 8.02
N ILE A 81 0.07 -11.00 7.83
CA ILE A 81 0.92 -10.63 6.68
C ILE A 81 2.26 -11.37 6.74
N ASN A 82 2.89 -11.41 7.90
CA ASN A 82 4.20 -12.04 8.07
C ASN A 82 4.16 -13.56 8.01
N ASN A 83 3.04 -14.17 8.36
CA ASN A 83 2.88 -15.63 8.38
C ASN A 83 2.36 -16.19 7.04
N ASN A 84 1.82 -15.35 6.17
CA ASN A 84 1.35 -15.79 4.87
C ASN A 84 2.52 -15.93 3.89
N VAL A 85 2.63 -17.09 3.25
CA VAL A 85 3.71 -17.39 2.29
C VAL A 85 3.78 -16.38 1.15
N ARG A 86 2.64 -15.84 0.72
CA ARG A 86 2.56 -14.89 -0.41
C ARG A 86 2.98 -13.47 -0.04
N THR A 87 2.85 -13.10 1.23
CA THR A 87 3.09 -11.73 1.70
C THR A 87 4.27 -11.62 2.67
N LYS A 88 4.84 -12.75 3.06
CA LYS A 88 6.00 -12.79 3.94
C LYS A 88 7.16 -11.98 3.36
N GLY A 89 7.71 -11.09 4.15
CA GLY A 89 8.81 -10.22 3.74
C GLY A 89 8.39 -8.98 2.96
N LEU A 90 7.10 -8.81 2.64
CA LEU A 90 6.60 -7.64 1.92
C LEU A 90 6.26 -6.46 2.83
N LEU A 91 6.09 -6.69 4.13
CA LEU A 91 5.70 -5.63 5.04
C LEU A 91 6.80 -4.58 5.21
N PHE A 92 6.46 -3.32 4.97
CA PHE A 92 7.36 -2.20 5.19
C PHE A 92 7.63 -2.00 6.67
N HIS A 93 8.83 -1.53 7.01
CA HIS A 93 9.19 -1.10 8.36
C HIS A 93 8.56 0.24 8.71
N ASN A 94 8.39 1.11 7.73
CA ASN A 94 7.78 2.42 7.89
C ASN A 94 6.27 2.35 7.74
N GLU A 95 5.56 3.12 8.57
CA GLU A 95 4.10 3.11 8.67
C GLU A 95 3.56 4.53 8.67
N LEU A 96 2.34 4.73 8.20
CA LEU A 96 1.65 6.02 8.30
C LEU A 96 0.72 6.00 9.52
N LEU A 97 1.02 6.83 10.49
CA LEU A 97 0.31 6.82 11.77
C LEU A 97 -1.03 7.56 11.71
N LYS A 98 -2.05 6.99 12.34
CA LYS A 98 -3.39 7.58 12.47
C LYS A 98 -3.35 8.94 13.14
N ARG A 99 -2.59 9.08 14.23
CA ARG A 99 -2.44 10.34 14.96
C ARG A 99 -1.97 11.50 14.08
N THR A 100 -1.10 11.24 13.13
CA THR A 100 -0.57 12.24 12.20
C THR A 100 -1.64 12.72 11.23
N LEU A 101 -2.53 11.83 10.79
CA LEU A 101 -3.62 12.12 9.87
C LEU A 101 -4.77 12.85 10.58
N ILE A 102 -5.15 12.42 11.78
CA ILE A 102 -6.25 13.01 12.54
C ILE A 102 -5.90 14.43 13.00
N ALA A 103 -4.70 14.65 13.46
CA ALA A 103 -4.25 15.98 13.84
C ALA A 103 -4.40 17.00 12.70
N LYS A 104 -4.29 16.55 11.46
CA LYS A 104 -4.50 17.38 10.28
C LYS A 104 -5.98 17.74 10.04
N THR A 105 -6.92 16.95 10.52
CA THR A 105 -8.36 17.14 10.27
C THR A 105 -9.10 17.85 11.40
N GLN A 106 -8.61 17.84 12.62
CA GLN A 106 -9.33 18.30 13.81
C GLN A 106 -9.08 19.74 14.21
N LEU A 107 -8.06 20.38 13.71
CA LEU A 107 -7.72 21.72 14.10
C LEU A 107 -7.79 22.68 12.89
N ASN A 108 -8.03 23.95 13.17
CA ASN A 108 -8.15 24.99 12.17
C ASN A 108 -7.02 24.86 11.14
N GLN A 109 -7.37 24.51 9.94
CA GLN A 109 -6.50 23.97 8.89
C GLN A 109 -5.16 24.70 8.66
N LYS A 110 -5.08 25.97 8.99
CA LYS A 110 -3.84 26.74 8.84
C LYS A 110 -2.81 26.51 9.95
N PHE A 111 -3.26 26.23 11.17
CA PHE A 111 -2.37 26.12 12.32
C PHE A 111 -1.70 24.76 12.45
N ILE A 112 -2.38 23.74 11.95
CA ILE A 112 -1.93 22.35 12.07
C ILE A 112 -1.09 21.92 10.91
N LEU A 113 -1.34 22.47 9.74
CA LEU A 113 -0.44 22.27 8.61
C LEU A 113 1.00 22.65 8.97
N ASP A 114 1.18 23.61 9.88
CA ASP A 114 2.51 24.02 10.34
C ASP A 114 3.05 23.15 11.49
N LEU A 115 2.20 22.73 12.44
CA LEU A 115 2.64 21.96 13.61
C LEU A 115 2.84 20.47 13.34
N ASN A 116 2.02 19.87 12.47
CA ASN A 116 2.11 18.43 12.15
C ASN A 116 2.75 18.14 10.80
N LYS A 117 3.09 19.16 10.06
CA LYS A 117 3.80 19.03 8.78
C LYS A 117 5.13 18.29 8.97
N SER A 118 5.81 18.56 10.07
CA SER A 118 7.05 17.88 10.43
C SER A 118 6.85 16.37 10.64
N ASP A 119 5.85 15.95 11.42
CA ASP A 119 5.58 14.54 11.69
C ASP A 119 5.08 13.80 10.46
N LEU A 120 4.18 14.43 9.69
CA LEU A 120 3.70 13.85 8.44
C LEU A 120 4.83 13.72 7.42
N ASN A 121 5.66 14.75 7.27
CA ASN A 121 6.81 14.71 6.39
C ASN A 121 7.81 13.64 6.82
N HIS A 122 8.02 13.47 8.11
CA HIS A 122 8.90 12.42 8.63
C HIS A 122 8.37 11.02 8.30
N ASN A 123 7.08 10.77 8.51
CA ASN A 123 6.43 9.51 8.14
C ASN A 123 6.53 9.23 6.64
N LEU A 124 6.17 10.23 5.81
CA LEU A 124 6.22 10.10 4.36
C LEU A 124 7.64 9.93 3.84
N THR A 125 8.58 10.67 4.39
CA THR A 125 10.00 10.55 4.01
C THR A 125 10.54 9.16 4.33
N GLY A 126 10.20 8.60 5.48
CA GLY A 126 10.56 7.23 5.83
C GLY A 126 10.01 6.20 4.85
N ILE A 127 8.74 6.33 4.46
CA ILE A 127 8.12 5.45 3.47
C ILE A 127 8.77 5.61 2.10
N VAL A 128 9.00 6.83 1.65
CA VAL A 128 9.64 7.11 0.35
C VAL A 128 11.06 6.55 0.30
N ASN A 129 11.84 6.74 1.36
CA ASN A 129 13.20 6.19 1.44
C ASN A 129 13.19 4.67 1.41
N GLU A 130 12.23 4.03 2.06
CA GLU A 130 12.09 2.57 2.01
C GLU A 130 11.67 2.09 0.61
N ILE A 131 10.81 2.81 -0.09
CA ILE A 131 10.48 2.53 -1.49
C ILE A 131 11.73 2.56 -2.36
N ILE A 132 12.52 3.61 -2.26
CA ILE A 132 13.76 3.78 -3.03
C ILE A 132 14.72 2.64 -2.71
N GLN A 133 14.92 2.31 -1.44
CA GLN A 133 15.80 1.22 -1.02
C GLN A 133 15.35 -0.13 -1.57
N ARG A 134 14.05 -0.40 -1.55
CA ARG A 134 13.49 -1.66 -2.08
C ARG A 134 13.61 -1.76 -3.60
N ILE A 135 13.49 -0.63 -4.31
CA ILE A 135 13.75 -0.58 -5.77
C ILE A 135 15.22 -0.89 -6.04
N ASP A 136 16.14 -0.24 -5.33
CA ASP A 136 17.57 -0.46 -5.50
C ASP A 136 17.96 -1.92 -5.20
N ASP A 137 17.41 -2.50 -4.15
CA ASP A 137 17.67 -3.90 -3.79
C ASP A 137 17.12 -4.87 -4.86
N TYR A 138 15.98 -4.57 -5.43
CA TYR A 138 15.40 -5.36 -6.52
C TYR A 138 16.28 -5.29 -7.78
N GLU A 139 16.67 -4.09 -8.18
CA GLU A 139 17.50 -3.88 -9.38
C GLU A 139 18.91 -4.51 -9.23
N ALA A 140 19.47 -4.50 -8.02
CA ALA A 140 20.75 -5.14 -7.74
C ALA A 140 20.70 -6.68 -7.90
N LYS A 141 19.53 -7.30 -7.76
CA LYS A 141 19.32 -8.75 -7.90
C LYS A 141 18.90 -9.18 -9.30
N HIS A 142 18.50 -8.25 -10.10
CA HIS A 142 17.99 -8.48 -11.45
C HIS A 142 18.67 -7.54 -12.45
#